data_33dadf9559d64dbe6f71b7e12b6db57c
#
_entry.id   33dadf9559d64dbe6f71b7e12b6db57c
#
_cell.length_a   1.000
_cell.length_b   1.000
_cell.length_c   1.000
_cell.angle_alpha   90.00
_cell.angle_beta   90.00
_cell.angle_gamma   90.00
#
_symmetry.space_group_name_H-M   'P 1'
#
loop_
_entity.id
_entity.type
_entity.pdbx_description
1 polymer ?
#
loop_
_entity_poly.entity_id
_entity_poly.type
_entity_poly.pdbx_seq_one_letter_code
_entity_poly.pdbx_strand_id
1 'polypeptide(L)'
;MSDTLYAAYNSDDNYAPYLGASMLSLLQSNTSFSRICIYIMDCGMTEESRCNLQRIAAQFGREIFFVLMQQHIAQLDLHLGAHKMAVAAYARLFLTQVLPEDCSRVLYIDCDTIVKGSLAEIWKLPFGNALIAGVQDTVDNYFLDAIGLEKGLPYINAGILLVNLEAWRKENLLAQFLGVIRRFDGNVPAHDQGTIN
;
A
#
# COMPACT_ATOMS: atom_id res chain seq x y z
N MET A 1 1.50 -22.79 1.49
CA MET A 1 1.55 -21.32 1.52
C MET A 1 2.34 -20.91 2.74
N SER A 2 3.14 -19.86 2.64
CA SER A 2 3.93 -19.36 3.78
C SER A 2 2.99 -18.94 4.91
N ASP A 3 3.30 -19.34 6.14
CA ASP A 3 2.61 -18.93 7.37
C ASP A 3 3.06 -17.50 7.81
N THR A 4 3.74 -16.80 6.90
CA THR A 4 4.21 -15.44 7.08
C THR A 4 3.24 -14.46 6.41
N LEU A 5 2.71 -13.52 7.17
CA LEU A 5 1.96 -12.37 6.66
C LEU A 5 2.93 -11.22 6.37
N TYR A 6 2.93 -10.73 5.15
CA TYR A 6 3.58 -9.48 4.78
C TYR A 6 2.54 -8.37 4.71
N ALA A 7 2.65 -7.38 5.58
CA ALA A 7 1.81 -6.18 5.58
C ALA A 7 2.64 -4.96 5.19
N ALA A 8 2.06 -4.07 4.41
CA ALA A 8 2.71 -2.82 4.03
C ALA A 8 1.81 -1.63 4.35
N TYR A 9 2.41 -0.58 4.85
CA TYR A 9 1.79 0.71 5.13
C TYR A 9 2.62 1.84 4.51
N ASN A 10 2.01 2.97 4.25
CA ASN A 10 2.73 4.21 4.04
C ASN A 10 2.30 5.26 5.05
N SER A 11 3.21 6.08 5.52
CA SER A 11 2.90 7.13 6.49
C SER A 11 3.96 8.22 6.50
N ASP A 12 3.54 9.42 6.82
CA ASP A 12 4.39 10.50 7.30
C ASP A 12 4.28 10.64 8.82
N ASP A 13 4.92 11.66 9.39
CA ASP A 13 4.91 11.88 10.83
C ASP A 13 3.52 12.25 11.38
N ASN A 14 2.71 12.97 10.61
CA ASN A 14 1.36 13.36 11.01
C ASN A 14 0.43 12.16 11.17
N TYR A 15 0.61 11.14 10.33
CA TYR A 15 -0.20 9.93 10.35
C TYR A 15 0.39 8.80 11.21
N ALA A 16 1.59 8.97 11.77
CA ALA A 16 2.24 7.95 12.60
C ALA A 16 1.38 7.47 13.80
N PRO A 17 0.60 8.31 14.50
CA PRO A 17 -0.29 7.84 15.56
C PRO A 17 -1.41 6.93 15.06
N TYR A 18 -1.99 7.22 13.89
CA TYR A 18 -3.03 6.39 13.26
C TYR A 18 -2.44 5.06 12.81
N LEU A 19 -1.26 5.09 12.19
CA LEU A 19 -0.51 3.89 11.84
C LEU A 19 -0.24 3.02 13.07
N GLY A 20 0.13 3.61 14.20
CA GLY A 20 0.33 2.89 15.45
C GLY A 20 -0.92 2.14 15.92
N ALA A 21 -2.09 2.78 15.82
CA ALA A 21 -3.37 2.16 16.15
C ALA A 21 -3.74 1.03 15.17
N SER A 22 -3.53 1.25 13.88
CA SER A 22 -3.76 0.23 12.84
C SER A 22 -2.86 -0.98 13.04
N MET A 23 -1.55 -0.77 13.20
CA MET A 23 -0.58 -1.84 13.50
C MET A 23 -0.93 -2.62 14.75
N LEU A 24 -1.27 -1.93 15.85
CA LEU A 24 -1.67 -2.58 17.09
C LEU A 24 -2.87 -3.50 16.87
N SER A 25 -3.89 -3.01 16.18
CA SER A 25 -5.10 -3.78 15.88
C SER A 25 -4.81 -4.99 14.98
N LEU A 26 -3.93 -4.84 13.99
CA LEU A 26 -3.48 -5.93 13.13
C LEU A 26 -2.77 -7.00 13.95
N LEU A 27 -1.82 -6.62 14.79
CA LEU A 27 -1.02 -7.55 15.58
C LEU A 27 -1.86 -8.29 16.63
N GLN A 28 -2.81 -7.59 17.29
CA GLN A 28 -3.73 -8.21 18.24
C GLN A 28 -4.66 -9.24 17.59
N SER A 29 -5.16 -8.94 16.40
CA SER A 29 -6.16 -9.78 15.71
C SER A 29 -5.54 -10.94 14.93
N ASN A 30 -4.20 -11.01 14.78
CA ASN A 30 -3.53 -11.93 13.87
C ASN A 30 -2.41 -12.75 14.53
N THR A 31 -2.59 -13.11 15.79
CA THR A 31 -1.63 -13.91 16.57
C THR A 31 -1.41 -15.34 16.03
N SER A 32 -2.31 -15.84 15.19
CA SER A 32 -2.22 -17.17 14.58
C SER A 32 -1.16 -17.29 13.49
N PHE A 33 -0.69 -16.18 12.92
CA PHE A 33 0.44 -16.21 11.99
C PHE A 33 1.74 -16.47 12.76
N SER A 34 2.54 -17.43 12.30
CA SER A 34 3.85 -17.71 12.90
C SER A 34 4.79 -16.51 12.77
N ARG A 35 4.71 -15.79 11.65
CA ARG A 35 5.51 -14.60 11.38
C ARG A 35 4.64 -13.49 10.75
N ILE A 36 4.86 -12.26 11.20
CA ILE A 36 4.30 -11.06 10.57
C ILE A 36 5.45 -10.08 10.33
N CYS A 37 5.65 -9.72 9.07
CA CYS A 37 6.63 -8.72 8.65
C CYS A 37 5.89 -7.47 8.20
N ILE A 38 6.15 -6.35 8.86
CA ILE A 38 5.50 -5.07 8.57
C ILE A 38 6.51 -4.15 7.87
N TYR A 39 6.20 -3.75 6.66
CA TYR A 39 6.97 -2.78 5.89
C TYR A 39 6.30 -1.42 5.93
N ILE A 40 7.01 -0.41 6.39
CA ILE A 40 6.54 0.96 6.46
C ILE A 40 7.29 1.78 5.41
N MET A 41 6.56 2.23 4.41
CA MET A 41 7.03 3.19 3.43
C MET A 41 7.04 4.56 4.09
N ASP A 42 8.22 4.95 4.58
CA ASP A 42 8.45 6.15 5.39
C ASP A 42 8.54 7.39 4.50
N CYS A 43 7.52 8.22 4.57
CA CYS A 43 7.40 9.47 3.82
C CYS A 43 7.83 10.71 4.62
N GLY A 44 8.67 10.53 5.64
CA GLY A 44 9.23 11.64 6.44
C GLY A 44 8.83 11.58 7.92
N MET A 45 8.92 10.41 8.54
CA MET A 45 8.71 10.23 9.97
C MET A 45 9.90 10.76 10.78
N THR A 46 9.60 11.22 11.99
CA THR A 46 10.60 11.50 13.02
C THR A 46 11.16 10.21 13.60
N GLU A 47 12.34 10.28 14.19
CA GLU A 47 12.93 9.13 14.91
C GLU A 47 12.07 8.70 16.10
N GLU A 48 11.42 9.65 16.77
CA GLU A 48 10.49 9.36 17.87
C GLU A 48 9.32 8.51 17.38
N SER A 49 8.70 8.87 16.28
CA SER A 49 7.61 8.11 15.67
C SER A 49 8.04 6.70 15.29
N ARG A 50 9.22 6.54 14.66
CA ARG A 50 9.78 5.22 14.35
C ARG A 50 10.00 4.37 15.60
N CYS A 51 10.61 4.95 16.66
CA CYS A 51 10.82 4.25 17.92
C CYS A 51 9.50 3.80 18.56
N ASN A 52 8.46 4.63 18.51
CA ASN A 52 7.15 4.27 19.06
C ASN A 52 6.53 3.09 18.31
N LEU A 53 6.59 3.08 16.97
CA LEU A 53 6.11 1.97 16.15
C LEU A 53 6.92 0.69 16.38
N GLN A 54 8.24 0.79 16.53
CA GLN A 54 9.09 -0.35 16.89
C GLN A 54 8.73 -0.94 18.25
N ARG A 55 8.40 -0.11 19.26
CA ARG A 55 7.94 -0.59 20.56
C ARG A 55 6.64 -1.36 20.46
N ILE A 56 5.70 -0.91 19.61
CA ILE A 56 4.45 -1.65 19.36
C ILE A 56 4.76 -3.03 18.78
N ALA A 57 5.57 -3.11 17.72
CA ALA A 57 5.91 -4.38 17.10
C ALA A 57 6.65 -5.33 18.07
N ALA A 58 7.57 -4.79 18.88
CA ALA A 58 8.35 -5.54 19.86
C ALA A 58 7.47 -6.20 20.94
N GLN A 59 6.36 -5.59 21.35
CA GLN A 59 5.42 -6.19 22.32
C GLN A 59 4.83 -7.51 21.83
N PHE A 60 4.77 -7.70 20.50
CA PHE A 60 4.25 -8.91 19.86
C PHE A 60 5.37 -9.80 19.30
N GLY A 61 6.64 -9.44 19.51
CA GLY A 61 7.78 -10.17 18.93
C GLY A 61 7.75 -10.19 17.40
N ARG A 62 7.30 -9.09 16.77
CA ARG A 62 7.14 -9.01 15.31
C ARG A 62 8.17 -8.07 14.68
N GLU A 63 8.43 -8.31 13.40
CA GLU A 63 9.44 -7.57 12.64
C GLU A 63 8.82 -6.37 11.92
N ILE A 64 9.49 -5.23 11.99
CA ILE A 64 9.10 -3.99 11.32
C ILE A 64 10.30 -3.43 10.56
N PHE A 65 10.06 -3.00 9.33
CA PHE A 65 11.06 -2.48 8.41
C PHE A 65 10.62 -1.11 7.89
N PHE A 66 11.48 -0.11 8.05
CA PHE A 66 11.25 1.23 7.50
C PHE A 66 12.01 1.37 6.18
N VAL A 67 11.31 1.78 5.14
CA VAL A 67 11.89 2.07 3.83
C VAL A 67 11.68 3.55 3.51
N LEU A 68 12.77 4.30 3.44
CA LEU A 68 12.74 5.73 3.15
C LEU A 68 12.29 5.97 1.71
N MET A 69 11.15 6.65 1.52
CA MET A 69 10.52 6.81 0.21
C MET A 69 11.06 7.97 -0.62
N GLN A 70 11.89 8.84 -0.06
CA GLN A 70 12.36 10.05 -0.73
C GLN A 70 12.96 9.79 -2.12
N GLN A 71 13.84 8.77 -2.24
CA GLN A 71 14.47 8.44 -3.52
C GLN A 71 13.51 7.76 -4.49
N HIS A 72 12.57 6.96 -4.00
CA HIS A 72 11.55 6.31 -4.82
C HIS A 72 10.58 7.34 -5.39
N ILE A 73 10.11 8.24 -4.55
CA ILE A 73 9.20 9.33 -4.93
C ILE A 73 9.85 10.28 -5.93
N ALA A 74 11.16 10.53 -5.83
CA ALA A 74 11.89 11.35 -6.80
C ALA A 74 11.82 10.79 -8.24
N GLN A 75 11.60 9.48 -8.42
CA GLN A 75 11.41 8.85 -9.73
C GLN A 75 10.09 9.27 -10.42
N LEU A 76 9.14 9.80 -9.67
CA LEU A 76 7.87 10.27 -10.24
C LEU A 76 8.08 11.46 -11.19
N ASP A 77 9.21 12.17 -11.07
CA ASP A 77 9.56 13.37 -11.88
C ASP A 77 8.38 14.33 -12.03
N LEU A 78 7.62 14.47 -10.95
CA LEU A 78 6.42 15.26 -10.95
C LEU A 78 6.77 16.67 -10.48
N HIS A 79 6.47 17.65 -11.30
CA HIS A 79 6.30 19.02 -10.85
C HIS A 79 5.04 19.10 -9.97
N LEU A 80 5.00 18.28 -8.91
CA LEU A 80 3.89 18.23 -7.96
C LEU A 80 3.86 19.57 -7.22
N GLY A 81 3.17 20.51 -7.84
CA GLY A 81 2.84 21.77 -7.19
C GLY A 81 2.13 21.47 -5.86
N ALA A 82 2.72 21.98 -4.77
CA ALA A 82 2.11 22.32 -3.49
C ALA A 82 1.47 21.20 -2.62
N HIS A 83 1.24 19.97 -3.06
CA HIS A 83 0.55 18.96 -2.24
C HIS A 83 1.46 17.80 -1.84
N LYS A 84 2.30 18.00 -0.80
CA LYS A 84 3.12 16.92 -0.19
C LYS A 84 2.30 15.69 0.22
N MET A 85 1.03 15.86 0.59
CA MET A 85 0.13 14.75 0.94
C MET A 85 -0.19 13.84 -0.25
N ALA A 86 -0.36 14.40 -1.45
CA ALA A 86 -0.59 13.58 -2.65
C ALA A 86 0.61 12.71 -3.00
N VAL A 87 1.83 13.17 -2.70
CA VAL A 87 3.06 12.44 -2.97
C VAL A 87 3.18 11.17 -2.12
N ALA A 88 2.81 11.25 -0.83
CA ALA A 88 2.83 10.09 0.05
C ALA A 88 1.87 8.98 -0.44
N ALA A 89 0.69 9.35 -0.96
CA ALA A 89 -0.28 8.39 -1.49
C ALA A 89 0.32 7.50 -2.59
N TYR A 90 1.18 8.04 -3.45
CA TYR A 90 1.84 7.28 -4.51
C TYR A 90 2.89 6.27 -4.01
N ALA A 91 3.26 6.29 -2.72
CA ALA A 91 4.26 5.36 -2.17
C ALA A 91 3.89 3.90 -2.40
N ARG A 92 2.59 3.54 -2.34
CA ARG A 92 2.10 2.17 -2.57
C ARG A 92 2.38 1.62 -3.97
N LEU A 93 2.62 2.47 -4.96
CA LEU A 93 2.97 2.02 -6.30
C LEU A 93 4.37 1.38 -6.37
N PHE A 94 5.22 1.67 -5.39
CA PHE A 94 6.59 1.17 -5.30
C PHE A 94 6.72 -0.15 -4.52
N LEU A 95 5.64 -0.83 -4.19
CA LEU A 95 5.66 -2.07 -3.40
C LEU A 95 6.63 -3.12 -3.94
N THR A 96 6.80 -3.22 -5.26
CA THR A 96 7.76 -4.16 -5.88
C THR A 96 9.23 -3.80 -5.63
N GLN A 97 9.53 -2.54 -5.32
CA GLN A 97 10.88 -2.08 -5.00
C GLN A 97 11.15 -2.08 -3.48
N VAL A 98 10.08 -2.02 -2.69
CA VAL A 98 10.15 -1.93 -1.22
C VAL A 98 10.24 -3.31 -0.57
N LEU A 99 9.53 -4.30 -1.12
CA LEU A 99 9.49 -5.64 -0.54
C LEU A 99 10.55 -6.56 -1.15
N PRO A 100 11.03 -7.57 -0.35
CA PRO A 100 12.00 -8.55 -0.83
C PRO A 100 11.58 -9.24 -2.13
N GLU A 101 12.54 -9.63 -2.94
CA GLU A 101 12.27 -10.27 -4.24
C GLU A 101 11.51 -11.61 -4.11
N ASP A 102 11.76 -12.34 -3.05
CA ASP A 102 11.09 -13.61 -2.73
C ASP A 102 9.68 -13.43 -2.14
N CYS A 103 9.28 -12.21 -1.82
CA CYS A 103 7.91 -11.90 -1.39
C CYS A 103 6.96 -11.91 -2.59
N SER A 104 6.11 -12.95 -2.68
CA SER A 104 5.17 -13.11 -3.80
C SER A 104 3.87 -12.33 -3.63
N ARG A 105 3.49 -11.96 -2.40
CA ARG A 105 2.27 -11.21 -2.08
C ARG A 105 2.43 -10.32 -0.88
N VAL A 106 1.66 -9.25 -0.81
CA VAL A 106 1.60 -8.34 0.33
C VAL A 106 0.17 -7.84 0.53
N LEU A 107 -0.21 -7.63 1.78
CA LEU A 107 -1.42 -6.89 2.12
C LEU A 107 -1.03 -5.45 2.41
N TYR A 108 -1.38 -4.55 1.49
CA TYR A 108 -1.27 -3.11 1.71
C TYR A 108 -2.50 -2.64 2.50
N ILE A 109 -2.27 -1.79 3.50
CA ILE A 109 -3.31 -1.28 4.41
C ILE A 109 -3.06 0.21 4.64
N ASP A 110 -4.07 1.05 4.47
CA ASP A 110 -3.99 2.46 4.85
C ASP A 110 -3.87 2.61 6.37
N CYS A 111 -3.08 3.58 6.80
CA CYS A 111 -2.72 3.77 8.21
C CYS A 111 -3.87 4.21 9.11
N ASP A 112 -4.97 4.72 8.57
CA ASP A 112 -6.17 5.17 9.28
C ASP A 112 -7.27 4.08 9.39
N THR A 113 -6.87 2.81 9.31
CA THR A 113 -7.77 1.66 9.38
C THR A 113 -7.65 0.91 10.72
N ILE A 114 -8.66 0.11 11.06
CA ILE A 114 -8.64 -0.78 12.23
C ILE A 114 -8.95 -2.22 11.79
N VAL A 115 -8.05 -3.14 12.09
CA VAL A 115 -8.20 -4.56 11.82
C VAL A 115 -8.98 -5.22 12.96
N LYS A 116 -10.21 -5.63 12.70
CA LYS A 116 -11.13 -6.17 13.71
C LYS A 116 -11.13 -7.69 13.83
N GLY A 117 -10.40 -8.40 12.97
CA GLY A 117 -10.40 -9.87 12.96
C GLY A 117 -9.22 -10.46 12.20
N SER A 118 -9.23 -11.78 12.11
CA SER A 118 -8.16 -12.53 11.43
C SER A 118 -8.13 -12.23 9.93
N LEU A 119 -6.93 -11.97 9.42
CA LEU A 119 -6.64 -11.78 7.99
C LEU A 119 -6.31 -13.10 7.28
N ALA A 120 -6.37 -14.24 7.97
CA ALA A 120 -5.90 -15.52 7.42
C ALA A 120 -6.66 -15.96 6.17
N GLU A 121 -7.97 -15.69 6.08
CA GLU A 121 -8.76 -16.01 4.90
C GLU A 121 -8.43 -15.10 3.73
N ILE A 122 -8.34 -13.78 3.96
CA ILE A 122 -7.93 -12.79 2.95
C ILE A 122 -6.52 -13.12 2.45
N TRP A 123 -5.60 -13.45 3.36
CA TRP A 123 -4.22 -13.77 3.00
C TRP A 123 -4.10 -14.99 2.08
N LYS A 124 -5.01 -15.95 2.21
CA LYS A 124 -5.02 -17.21 1.41
C LYS A 124 -5.80 -17.09 0.10
N LEU A 125 -6.46 -15.97 -0.19
CA LEU A 125 -7.20 -15.81 -1.43
C LEU A 125 -6.31 -16.13 -2.65
N PRO A 126 -6.77 -16.97 -3.57
CA PRO A 126 -6.05 -17.23 -4.80
C PRO A 126 -6.21 -16.03 -5.74
N PHE A 127 -5.13 -15.62 -6.37
CA PHE A 127 -5.20 -14.54 -7.36
C PHE A 127 -5.76 -15.01 -8.72
N GLY A 128 -5.59 -16.29 -9.10
CA GLY A 128 -5.82 -16.70 -10.47
C GLY A 128 -4.98 -15.85 -11.42
N ASN A 129 -5.62 -15.10 -12.31
CA ASN A 129 -4.97 -14.15 -13.20
C ASN A 129 -4.99 -12.69 -12.68
N ALA A 130 -5.52 -12.46 -11.47
CA ALA A 130 -5.64 -11.11 -10.94
C ALA A 130 -4.29 -10.57 -10.45
N LEU A 131 -4.08 -9.30 -10.69
CA LEU A 131 -2.91 -8.55 -10.24
C LEU A 131 -3.07 -8.06 -8.79
N ILE A 132 -4.33 -7.76 -8.42
CA ILE A 132 -4.74 -7.28 -7.09
C ILE A 132 -6.10 -7.86 -6.73
N ALA A 133 -6.38 -7.89 -5.42
CA ALA A 133 -7.73 -8.02 -4.89
C ALA A 133 -7.96 -6.90 -3.87
N GLY A 134 -9.14 -6.30 -3.92
CA GLY A 134 -9.52 -5.17 -3.05
C GLY A 134 -11.03 -5.07 -2.93
N VAL A 135 -11.48 -4.06 -2.20
CA VAL A 135 -12.91 -3.77 -2.04
C VAL A 135 -13.35 -2.85 -3.17
N GLN A 136 -14.48 -3.15 -3.78
CA GLN A 136 -15.06 -2.28 -4.80
C GLN A 136 -15.46 -0.94 -4.15
N ASP A 137 -15.06 0.14 -4.81
CA ASP A 137 -15.46 1.50 -4.44
C ASP A 137 -16.63 1.96 -5.29
N THR A 138 -17.37 2.95 -4.78
CA THR A 138 -18.41 3.64 -5.52
C THR A 138 -17.89 5.02 -5.93
N VAL A 139 -17.69 5.19 -7.23
CA VAL A 139 -17.24 6.45 -7.81
C VAL A 139 -18.22 6.92 -8.88
N ASP A 140 -18.32 8.23 -9.05
CA ASP A 140 -19.14 8.80 -10.11
C ASP A 140 -18.57 8.44 -11.49
N ASN A 141 -19.47 8.25 -12.48
CA ASN A 141 -19.09 7.97 -13.85
C ASN A 141 -18.11 9.01 -14.42
N TYR A 142 -18.15 10.23 -13.93
CA TYR A 142 -17.20 11.28 -14.30
C TYR A 142 -15.75 10.88 -14.02
N PHE A 143 -15.47 10.24 -12.86
CA PHE A 143 -14.12 9.75 -12.55
C PHE A 143 -13.71 8.58 -13.45
N LEU A 144 -14.63 7.65 -13.72
CA LEU A 144 -14.38 6.52 -14.59
C LEU A 144 -14.03 6.99 -16.02
N ASP A 145 -14.83 7.91 -16.55
CA ASP A 145 -14.60 8.50 -17.87
C ASP A 145 -13.25 9.28 -17.91
N ALA A 146 -12.91 9.99 -16.82
CA ALA A 146 -11.68 10.80 -16.74
C ALA A 146 -10.40 9.96 -16.74
N ILE A 147 -10.41 8.76 -16.13
CA ILE A 147 -9.26 7.83 -16.17
C ILE A 147 -9.31 6.90 -17.39
N GLY A 148 -10.41 6.88 -18.14
CA GLY A 148 -10.59 6.05 -19.32
C GLY A 148 -10.98 4.60 -18.99
N LEU A 149 -11.57 4.36 -17.83
CA LEU A 149 -12.05 3.04 -17.44
C LEU A 149 -13.37 2.72 -18.14
N GLU A 150 -13.48 1.53 -18.74
CA GLU A 150 -14.70 1.08 -19.38
C GLU A 150 -15.85 0.92 -18.38
N LYS A 151 -17.05 1.37 -18.78
CA LYS A 151 -18.24 1.25 -17.93
C LYS A 151 -18.55 -0.21 -17.63
N GLY A 152 -18.79 -0.47 -16.35
CA GLY A 152 -19.12 -1.82 -15.87
C GLY A 152 -17.92 -2.62 -15.36
N LEU A 153 -16.69 -2.12 -15.53
CA LEU A 153 -15.55 -2.68 -14.83
C LEU A 153 -15.57 -2.26 -13.36
N PRO A 154 -15.13 -3.15 -12.44
CA PRO A 154 -15.05 -2.81 -11.04
C PRO A 154 -13.97 -1.74 -10.80
N TYR A 155 -14.30 -0.70 -10.06
CA TYR A 155 -13.35 0.27 -9.53
C TYR A 155 -13.02 -0.12 -8.09
N ILE A 156 -11.73 -0.24 -7.77
CA ILE A 156 -11.26 -0.76 -6.49
C ILE A 156 -10.79 0.39 -5.60
N ASN A 157 -11.20 0.37 -4.33
CA ASN A 157 -10.64 1.23 -3.31
C ASN A 157 -9.18 0.84 -3.05
N ALA A 158 -8.27 1.81 -3.06
CA ALA A 158 -6.84 1.55 -2.92
C ALA A 158 -6.36 1.47 -1.45
N GLY A 159 -7.23 1.67 -0.47
CA GLY A 159 -6.86 1.69 0.94
C GLY A 159 -6.55 0.32 1.55
N ILE A 160 -7.11 -0.75 0.97
CA ILE A 160 -6.80 -2.14 1.38
C ILE A 160 -6.67 -2.99 0.12
N LEU A 161 -5.44 -3.44 -0.16
CA LEU A 161 -5.11 -4.21 -1.36
C LEU A 161 -4.32 -5.46 -1.00
N LEU A 162 -4.82 -6.63 -1.39
CA LEU A 162 -3.99 -7.82 -1.48
C LEU A 162 -3.32 -7.82 -2.86
N VAL A 163 -2.00 -7.65 -2.88
CA VAL A 163 -1.21 -7.44 -4.11
C VAL A 163 -0.46 -8.69 -4.48
N ASN A 164 -0.57 -9.10 -5.75
CA ASN A 164 0.24 -10.14 -6.38
C ASN A 164 1.57 -9.55 -6.84
N LEU A 165 2.56 -9.51 -5.95
CA LEU A 165 3.86 -8.89 -6.23
C LEU A 165 4.63 -9.61 -7.33
N GLU A 166 4.49 -10.94 -7.43
CA GLU A 166 5.10 -11.71 -8.49
C GLU A 166 4.59 -11.27 -9.86
N ALA A 167 3.26 -11.14 -9.99
CA ALA A 167 2.65 -10.65 -11.22
C ALA A 167 3.01 -9.18 -11.49
N TRP A 168 3.02 -8.32 -10.45
CA TRP A 168 3.41 -6.92 -10.61
C TRP A 168 4.84 -6.74 -11.12
N ARG A 169 5.78 -7.58 -10.64
CA ARG A 169 7.17 -7.59 -11.15
C ARG A 169 7.23 -8.10 -12.58
N LYS A 170 6.56 -9.22 -12.87
CA LYS A 170 6.54 -9.83 -14.20
C LYS A 170 5.99 -8.89 -15.27
N GLU A 171 4.90 -8.20 -14.97
CA GLU A 171 4.24 -7.25 -15.88
C GLU A 171 4.87 -5.86 -15.84
N ASN A 172 5.88 -5.63 -14.97
CA ASN A 172 6.53 -4.33 -14.76
C ASN A 172 5.51 -3.21 -14.51
N LEU A 173 4.58 -3.44 -13.58
CA LEU A 173 3.46 -2.50 -13.34
C LEU A 173 3.93 -1.14 -12.87
N LEU A 174 5.04 -1.04 -12.14
CA LEU A 174 5.57 0.27 -11.75
C LEU A 174 5.83 1.17 -12.97
N ALA A 175 6.42 0.63 -14.04
CA ALA A 175 6.66 1.41 -15.26
C ALA A 175 5.34 1.84 -15.93
N GLN A 176 4.30 1.01 -15.87
CA GLN A 176 2.98 1.33 -16.37
C GLN A 176 2.33 2.45 -15.54
N PHE A 177 2.37 2.36 -14.20
CA PHE A 177 1.88 3.39 -13.29
C PHE A 177 2.57 4.74 -13.53
N LEU A 178 3.91 4.73 -13.67
CA LEU A 178 4.66 5.94 -14.00
C LEU A 178 4.25 6.50 -15.37
N GLY A 179 3.92 5.63 -16.33
CA GLY A 179 3.38 6.02 -17.63
C GLY A 179 2.03 6.72 -17.52
N VAL A 180 1.11 6.17 -16.71
CA VAL A 180 -0.19 6.80 -16.43
C VAL A 180 0.00 8.17 -15.80
N ILE A 181 0.82 8.26 -14.74
CA ILE A 181 1.07 9.52 -14.05
C ILE A 181 1.61 10.60 -15.01
N ARG A 182 2.58 10.25 -15.88
CA ARG A 182 3.10 11.18 -16.90
C ARG A 182 2.03 11.61 -17.90
N ARG A 183 1.17 10.69 -18.35
CA ARG A 183 0.07 10.98 -19.28
C ARG A 183 -0.89 12.05 -18.73
N PHE A 184 -1.08 12.08 -17.42
CA PHE A 184 -1.92 13.06 -16.73
C PHE A 184 -1.13 14.27 -16.18
N ASP A 185 0.15 14.42 -16.56
CA ASP A 185 1.03 15.47 -16.03
C ASP A 185 0.99 15.56 -14.50
N GLY A 186 0.98 14.41 -13.83
CA GLY A 186 0.91 14.30 -12.37
C GLY A 186 -0.47 14.51 -11.76
N ASN A 187 -1.49 14.88 -12.53
CA ASN A 187 -2.83 15.21 -12.05
C ASN A 187 -3.82 14.06 -12.31
N VAL A 188 -3.44 12.83 -11.94
CA VAL A 188 -4.34 11.68 -12.10
C VAL A 188 -5.58 11.88 -11.22
N PRO A 189 -6.80 11.76 -11.78
CA PRO A 189 -8.03 11.76 -10.97
C PRO A 189 -7.97 10.69 -9.90
N ALA A 190 -8.29 11.03 -8.64
CA ALA A 190 -8.15 10.17 -7.47
C ALA A 190 -6.70 9.65 -7.23
N HIS A 191 -5.68 10.36 -7.73
CA HIS A 191 -4.25 10.12 -7.49
C HIS A 191 -3.80 8.67 -7.74
N ASP A 192 -3.28 8.02 -6.70
CA ASP A 192 -2.82 6.63 -6.72
C ASP A 192 -3.94 5.63 -7.00
N GLN A 193 -5.14 5.86 -6.45
CA GLN A 193 -6.29 5.00 -6.70
C GLN A 193 -6.70 5.01 -8.18
N GLY A 194 -6.75 6.18 -8.82
CA GLY A 194 -6.99 6.28 -10.25
C GLY A 194 -5.85 5.73 -11.11
N THR A 195 -4.63 5.71 -10.57
CA THR A 195 -3.46 5.12 -11.25
C THR A 195 -3.51 3.59 -11.24
N ILE A 196 -4.04 2.99 -10.17
CA ILE A 196 -4.13 1.52 -10.00
C ILE A 196 -5.30 0.94 -10.79
N ASN A 197 -6.38 1.68 -10.96
CA ASN A 197 -7.58 1.28 -11.69
C ASN A 197 -7.50 1.54 -13.19
#